data_1d153c56cceb5d157e97fc6e4ee9f02a
#
_entry.id   1d153c56cceb5d157e97fc6e4ee9f02a
#
_cell.length_a   1.000
_cell.length_b   1.000
_cell.length_c   1.000
_cell.angle_alpha   90.00
_cell.angle_beta   90.00
_cell.angle_gamma   90.00
#
_symmetry.space_group_name_H-M   'P 1'
#
loop_
_entity.id
_entity.type
_entity.pdbx_description
1 polymer ?
#
loop_
_entity_poly.entity_id
_entity_poly.type
_entity_poly.pdbx_seq_one_letter_code
_entity_poly.pdbx_strand_id
1 'polypeptide(L)'
;KLTLLVAKLAHWGLKALHFSPKFLYGRAMKAATQYKDVHTKRVAYLFDPTPYTSVIDKRDIYPTARRKFETIELNFPCHVEKYLERRYGSNYMELPPEDKRHNHAPEELDFGREFADL
;
A
#
# COMPACT_ATOMS: atom_id res chain seq x y z
N LYS A 1 -12.06 -19.12 -8.79
CA LYS A 1 -13.51 -19.17 -9.16
C LYS A 1 -14.41 -18.85 -7.96
N LEU A 2 -14.15 -19.38 -6.75
CA LEU A 2 -14.94 -19.12 -5.54
C LEU A 2 -14.91 -17.64 -5.13
N THR A 3 -13.73 -17.01 -5.15
CA THR A 3 -13.56 -15.58 -4.83
C THR A 3 -14.36 -14.67 -5.74
N LEU A 4 -14.42 -14.99 -7.03
CA LEU A 4 -15.22 -14.23 -8.00
C LEU A 4 -16.72 -14.35 -7.72
N LEU A 5 -17.18 -15.54 -7.33
CA LEU A 5 -18.58 -15.77 -6.96
C LEU A 5 -18.96 -14.97 -5.71
N VAL A 6 -18.11 -15.02 -4.67
CA VAL A 6 -18.30 -14.25 -3.42
C VAL A 6 -18.32 -12.75 -3.71
N ALA A 7 -17.41 -12.25 -4.55
CA ALA A 7 -17.39 -10.84 -4.94
C ALA A 7 -18.67 -10.42 -5.69
N LYS A 8 -19.17 -11.25 -6.59
CA LYS A 8 -20.44 -11.00 -7.29
C LYS A 8 -21.64 -10.98 -6.33
N LEU A 9 -21.72 -11.95 -5.42
CA LEU A 9 -22.79 -11.98 -4.43
C LEU A 9 -22.76 -10.75 -3.51
N ALA A 10 -21.57 -10.37 -3.04
CA ALA A 10 -21.39 -9.16 -2.24
C ALA A 10 -21.82 -7.90 -3.03
N HIS A 11 -21.41 -7.79 -4.30
CA HIS A 11 -21.82 -6.68 -5.16
C HIS A 11 -23.33 -6.58 -5.31
N TRP A 12 -24.01 -7.70 -5.61
CA TRP A 12 -25.46 -7.73 -5.73
C TRP A 12 -26.16 -7.41 -4.39
N GLY A 13 -25.64 -7.92 -3.27
CA GLY A 13 -26.17 -7.61 -1.95
C GLY A 13 -26.07 -6.11 -1.63
N LEU A 14 -24.92 -5.48 -1.88
CA LEU A 14 -24.72 -4.04 -1.67
C LEU A 14 -25.62 -3.21 -2.59
N LYS A 15 -25.81 -3.64 -3.84
CA LYS A 15 -26.70 -2.99 -4.79
C LYS A 15 -28.16 -3.10 -4.37
N ALA A 16 -28.60 -4.27 -3.91
CA ALA A 16 -29.96 -4.48 -3.40
C ALA A 16 -30.26 -3.63 -2.15
N LEU A 17 -29.25 -3.41 -1.29
CA LEU A 17 -29.33 -2.52 -0.11
C LEU A 17 -29.15 -1.04 -0.44
N HIS A 18 -29.02 -0.67 -1.71
CA HIS A 18 -28.81 0.70 -2.20
C HIS A 18 -27.59 1.40 -1.61
N PHE A 19 -26.56 0.65 -1.20
CA PHE A 19 -25.28 1.24 -0.79
C PHE A 19 -24.50 1.78 -1.99
N SER A 20 -24.40 3.10 -2.09
CA SER A 20 -23.62 3.72 -3.14
C SER A 20 -22.11 3.62 -2.85
N PRO A 21 -21.25 3.58 -3.88
CA PRO A 21 -19.79 3.64 -3.71
C PRO A 21 -19.35 4.85 -2.88
N LYS A 22 -19.98 5.98 -3.07
CA LYS A 22 -19.72 7.22 -2.30
C LYS A 22 -20.00 7.05 -0.82
N PHE A 23 -21.10 6.38 -0.45
CA PHE A 23 -21.43 6.09 0.93
C PHE A 23 -20.39 5.16 1.56
N LEU A 24 -20.04 4.07 0.89
CA LEU A 24 -19.03 3.11 1.37
C LEU A 24 -17.66 3.75 1.54
N TYR A 25 -17.24 4.56 0.55
CA TYR A 25 -16.00 5.32 0.63
C TYR A 25 -16.00 6.31 1.81
N GLY A 26 -17.09 7.04 2.01
CA GLY A 26 -17.24 7.95 3.14
C GLY A 26 -17.13 7.23 4.49
N ARG A 27 -17.73 6.04 4.63
CA ARG A 27 -17.61 5.20 5.83
C ARG A 27 -16.18 4.72 6.05
N ALA A 28 -15.52 4.25 4.98
CA ALA A 28 -14.12 3.82 5.03
C ALA A 28 -13.19 4.98 5.41
N MET A 29 -13.36 6.15 4.82
CA MET A 29 -12.57 7.34 5.15
C MET A 29 -12.80 7.81 6.59
N LYS A 30 -14.05 7.77 7.08
CA LYS A 30 -14.34 8.09 8.48
C LYS A 30 -13.62 7.12 9.43
N ALA A 31 -13.63 5.83 9.14
CA ALA A 31 -12.91 4.84 9.93
C ALA A 31 -11.37 5.05 9.86
N ALA A 32 -10.85 5.34 8.67
CA ALA A 32 -9.41 5.57 8.46
C ALA A 32 -8.89 6.81 9.21
N THR A 33 -9.72 7.86 9.32
CA THR A 33 -9.32 9.16 9.88
C THR A 33 -9.83 9.39 11.31
N GLN A 34 -10.48 8.42 11.95
CA GLN A 34 -11.08 8.59 13.27
C GLN A 34 -10.11 9.03 14.37
N TYR A 35 -8.82 8.70 14.23
CA TYR A 35 -7.75 9.05 15.19
C TYR A 35 -6.78 10.11 14.66
N LYS A 36 -7.12 10.83 13.58
CA LYS A 36 -6.22 11.82 12.96
C LYS A 36 -5.78 12.92 13.92
N ASP A 37 -6.69 13.33 14.82
CA ASP A 37 -6.47 14.42 15.79
C ASP A 37 -6.03 13.88 17.18
N VAL A 38 -5.80 12.57 17.30
CA VAL A 38 -5.36 11.93 18.54
C VAL A 38 -3.87 11.61 18.45
N HIS A 39 -3.14 11.94 19.54
CA HIS A 39 -1.73 11.60 19.63
C HIS A 39 -1.57 10.09 19.83
N THR A 40 -1.23 9.38 18.77
CA THR A 40 -0.99 7.94 18.77
C THR A 40 0.50 7.62 18.66
N LYS A 41 0.96 6.53 19.26
CA LYS A 41 2.35 6.04 19.13
C LYS A 41 2.63 5.41 17.77
N ARG A 42 1.60 4.88 17.11
CA ARG A 42 1.71 4.15 15.84
C ARG A 42 0.82 4.74 14.77
N VAL A 43 1.21 4.52 13.53
CA VAL A 43 0.42 4.78 12.33
C VAL A 43 0.27 3.50 11.55
N ALA A 44 -0.80 3.40 10.77
CA ALA A 44 -1.04 2.26 9.90
C ALA A 44 -1.60 2.74 8.56
N TYR A 45 -1.32 1.96 7.52
CA TYR A 45 -1.95 2.14 6.21
C TYR A 45 -3.18 1.24 6.14
N LEU A 46 -4.37 1.83 6.18
CA LEU A 46 -5.62 1.09 6.37
C LEU A 46 -5.97 0.17 5.18
N PHE A 47 -5.62 0.57 3.97
CA PHE A 47 -5.97 -0.17 2.75
C PHE A 47 -4.88 -1.13 2.28
N ASP A 48 -3.91 -1.44 3.15
CA ASP A 48 -2.90 -2.43 2.84
C ASP A 48 -3.47 -3.85 2.95
N PRO A 49 -3.26 -4.72 1.94
CA PRO A 49 -3.68 -6.12 2.03
C PRO A 49 -2.95 -6.90 3.13
N THR A 50 -1.83 -6.37 3.62
CA THR A 50 -1.03 -6.93 4.71
C THR A 50 -0.98 -5.97 5.90
N PRO A 51 -2.10 -5.78 6.65
CA PRO A 51 -2.22 -4.71 7.64
C PRO A 51 -1.19 -4.80 8.77
N TYR A 52 -0.73 -5.99 9.12
CA TYR A 52 0.25 -6.18 10.21
C TYR A 52 1.64 -5.63 9.86
N THR A 53 2.04 -5.65 8.60
CA THR A 53 3.32 -5.12 8.13
C THR A 53 3.28 -3.60 7.94
N SER A 54 2.09 -3.01 7.86
CA SER A 54 1.89 -1.57 7.68
C SER A 54 1.70 -0.80 8.97
N VAL A 55 1.66 -1.48 10.13
CA VAL A 55 1.61 -0.82 11.45
C VAL A 55 3.03 -0.47 11.91
N ILE A 56 3.35 0.81 11.96
CA ILE A 56 4.71 1.33 12.21
C ILE A 56 4.70 2.29 13.39
N ASP A 57 5.73 2.23 14.22
CA ASP A 57 5.92 3.20 15.30
C ASP A 57 6.34 4.56 14.71
N LYS A 58 5.68 5.64 15.13
CA LYS A 58 6.01 7.01 14.68
C LYS A 58 7.46 7.40 14.95
N ARG A 59 8.05 6.93 16.05
CA ARG A 59 9.45 7.14 16.39
C ARG A 59 10.44 6.54 15.39
N ASP A 60 10.01 5.55 14.61
CA ASP A 60 10.84 4.92 13.58
C ASP A 60 10.73 5.66 12.23
N ILE A 61 9.72 6.53 12.10
CA ILE A 61 9.53 7.38 10.93
C ILE A 61 10.08 8.80 11.20
N TYR A 62 9.74 9.38 12.36
CA TYR A 62 10.00 10.79 12.67
C TYR A 62 11.04 10.97 13.77
N PRO A 63 11.85 12.07 13.70
CA PRO A 63 11.93 13.00 12.57
C PRO A 63 12.50 12.34 11.33
N THR A 64 12.01 12.71 10.13
CA THR A 64 12.58 12.22 8.88
C THR A 64 14.01 12.74 8.70
N ALA A 65 14.87 11.91 8.12
CA ALA A 65 16.24 12.25 7.79
C ALA A 65 16.42 12.42 6.29
N ARG A 66 17.11 13.48 5.86
CA ARG A 66 17.49 13.61 4.46
C ARG A 66 18.64 12.67 4.14
N ARG A 67 18.48 11.86 3.10
CA ARG A 67 19.54 10.97 2.61
C ARG A 67 19.66 11.08 1.11
N LYS A 68 20.86 10.91 0.62
CA LYS A 68 21.13 10.84 -0.81
C LYS A 68 20.59 9.53 -1.39
N PHE A 69 19.85 9.65 -2.46
CA PHE A 69 19.39 8.55 -3.30
C PHE A 69 19.79 8.85 -4.74
N GLU A 70 20.80 8.13 -5.24
CA GLU A 70 21.46 8.42 -6.51
C GLU A 70 21.93 9.88 -6.62
N THR A 71 21.28 10.68 -7.47
CA THR A 71 21.62 12.10 -7.71
C THR A 71 20.77 13.10 -6.93
N ILE A 72 19.76 12.63 -6.19
CA ILE A 72 18.82 13.48 -5.47
C ILE A 72 18.86 13.22 -3.96
N GLU A 73 18.33 14.14 -3.19
CA GLU A 73 18.12 13.96 -1.76
C GLU A 73 16.62 13.80 -1.46
N LEU A 74 16.29 12.77 -0.70
CA LEU A 74 14.93 12.46 -0.29
C LEU A 74 14.81 12.41 1.23
N ASN A 75 13.59 12.59 1.73
CA ASN A 75 13.27 12.37 3.13
C ASN A 75 13.01 10.88 3.37
N PHE A 76 13.76 10.29 4.28
CA PHE A 76 13.62 8.91 4.70
C PHE A 76 13.11 8.83 6.14
N PRO A 77 12.48 7.71 6.54
CA PRO A 77 12.29 7.39 7.94
C PRO A 77 13.61 7.45 8.71
N CYS A 78 13.60 7.92 9.97
CA CYS A 78 14.84 7.98 10.76
C CYS A 78 15.49 6.61 10.97
N HIS A 79 14.69 5.55 11.12
CA HIS A 79 15.15 4.17 11.23
C HIS A 79 14.71 3.35 10.00
N VAL A 80 15.37 3.58 8.85
CA VAL A 80 15.00 2.96 7.56
C VAL A 80 15.03 1.44 7.65
N GLU A 81 16.06 0.88 8.29
CA GLU A 81 16.26 -0.56 8.41
C GLU A 81 15.08 -1.22 9.15
N LYS A 82 14.63 -0.65 10.26
CA LYS A 82 13.46 -1.14 11.01
C LYS A 82 12.18 -1.04 10.19
N TYR A 83 12.05 0.03 9.42
CA TYR A 83 10.90 0.20 8.52
C TYR A 83 10.88 -0.89 7.45
N LEU A 84 12.01 -1.15 6.81
CA LEU A 84 12.15 -2.17 5.76
C LEU A 84 11.96 -3.58 6.34
N GLU A 85 12.59 -3.87 7.47
CA GLU A 85 12.42 -5.15 8.17
C GLU A 85 10.96 -5.41 8.54
N ARG A 86 10.27 -4.38 9.04
CA ARG A 86 8.85 -4.50 9.38
C ARG A 86 7.98 -4.76 8.16
N ARG A 87 8.33 -4.14 7.01
CA ARG A 87 7.55 -4.23 5.77
C ARG A 87 7.80 -5.50 5.00
N TYR A 88 9.05 -5.93 4.92
CA TYR A 88 9.52 -6.98 4.02
C TYR A 88 10.11 -8.20 4.73
N GLY A 89 10.30 -8.14 6.05
CA GLY A 89 10.96 -9.18 6.83
C GLY A 89 12.46 -8.92 7.03
N SER A 90 13.08 -9.70 7.91
CA SER A 90 14.50 -9.55 8.27
C SER A 90 15.46 -9.79 7.11
N ASN A 91 15.02 -10.50 6.08
CA ASN A 91 15.79 -10.81 4.88
C ASN A 91 15.50 -9.87 3.70
N TYR A 92 15.02 -8.64 3.95
CA TYR A 92 14.63 -7.70 2.91
C TYR A 92 15.75 -7.32 1.92
N MET A 93 17.01 -7.54 2.28
CA MET A 93 18.17 -7.33 1.40
C MET A 93 18.50 -8.53 0.51
N GLU A 94 17.88 -9.69 0.74
CA GLU A 94 18.07 -10.87 -0.05
C GLU A 94 17.15 -10.85 -1.28
N LEU A 95 17.70 -11.14 -2.45
CA LEU A 95 16.88 -11.31 -3.64
C LEU A 95 16.02 -12.57 -3.49
N PRO A 96 14.71 -12.49 -3.72
CA PRO A 96 13.87 -13.68 -3.72
C PRO A 96 14.36 -14.72 -4.73
N PRO A 97 14.17 -16.03 -4.47
CA PRO A 97 14.38 -17.06 -5.47
C PRO A 97 13.65 -16.75 -6.77
N GLU A 98 14.19 -17.18 -7.91
CA GLU A 98 13.67 -16.79 -9.23
C GLU A 98 12.19 -17.17 -9.43
N ASP A 99 11.78 -18.33 -8.93
CA ASP A 99 10.40 -18.81 -8.96
C ASP A 99 9.42 -17.94 -8.14
N LYS A 100 9.93 -17.11 -7.22
CA LYS A 100 9.15 -16.18 -6.38
C LYS A 100 9.24 -14.72 -6.82
N ARG A 101 10.00 -14.42 -7.87
CA ARG A 101 10.07 -13.08 -8.43
C ARG A 101 8.86 -12.82 -9.31
N HIS A 102 7.86 -12.15 -8.77
CA HIS A 102 6.68 -11.78 -9.53
C HIS A 102 6.99 -10.56 -10.38
N ASN A 103 6.86 -10.72 -11.69
CA ASN A 103 6.88 -9.59 -12.61
C ASN A 103 5.44 -9.08 -12.74
N HIS A 104 5.21 -7.83 -12.37
CA HIS A 104 3.96 -7.13 -12.62
C HIS A 104 3.95 -6.62 -14.06
N ALA A 105 3.96 -7.55 -15.02
CA ALA A 105 3.80 -7.16 -16.42
C ALA A 105 2.44 -6.49 -16.60
N PRO A 106 2.37 -5.33 -17.27
CA PRO A 106 1.10 -4.71 -17.60
C PRO A 106 0.31 -5.63 -18.54
N GLU A 107 -1.01 -5.68 -18.39
CA GLU A 107 -1.89 -6.40 -19.31
C GLU A 107 -1.87 -5.77 -20.71
N GLU A 108 -1.69 -4.45 -20.74
CA GLU A 108 -1.55 -3.67 -21.95
C GLU A 108 -0.43 -2.64 -21.75
N LEU A 109 0.47 -2.54 -22.71
CA LEU A 109 1.59 -1.62 -22.69
C LEU A 109 1.52 -0.75 -23.96
N ASP A 110 1.01 0.47 -23.81
CA ASP A 110 0.94 1.47 -24.87
C ASP A 110 1.84 2.67 -24.49
N PHE A 111 2.90 2.87 -25.25
CA PHE A 111 3.81 4.02 -25.09
C PHE A 111 3.35 5.27 -25.84
N GLY A 112 2.18 5.21 -26.48
CA GLY A 112 1.68 6.27 -27.34
C GLY A 112 2.36 6.29 -28.72
N ARG A 113 1.86 7.15 -29.59
CA ARG A 113 2.32 7.22 -30.99
C ARG A 113 3.77 7.72 -31.14
N GLU A 114 4.27 8.46 -30.16
CA GLU A 114 5.63 9.03 -30.17
C GLU A 114 6.73 7.96 -30.09
N PHE A 115 6.39 6.74 -29.66
CA PHE A 115 7.32 5.62 -29.49
C PHE A 115 7.03 4.44 -30.43
N ALA A 116 6.11 4.61 -31.37
CA ALA A 116 5.74 3.53 -32.30
C ALA A 116 6.83 3.22 -33.34
N ASP A 117 7.82 4.11 -33.51
CA ASP A 117 8.88 4.02 -34.51
C ASP A 117 10.26 3.64 -33.91
N LEU A 118 10.32 3.21 -32.64
CA LEU A 118 11.51 2.70 -31.96
C LEU A 118 11.60 1.18 -32.05
#